data_8ce01154c4ac957d5ed9b70ef5430f96
#
_entry.id   8ce01154c4ac957d5ed9b70ef5430f96
#
_cell.length_a   1.000
_cell.length_b   1.000
_cell.length_c   1.000
_cell.angle_alpha   90.00
_cell.angle_beta   90.00
_cell.angle_gamma   90.00
#
_symmetry.space_group_name_H-M   'P 1'
#
loop_
_entity.id
_entity.type
_entity.pdbx_description
1 polymer ?
#
loop_
_entity_poly.entity_id
_entity_poly.type
_entity_poly.pdbx_seq_one_letter_code
_entity_poly.pdbx_strand_id
1 'polypeptide(L)'
;MKNWILLLMMILLAGCGAEDTFETVSDELILPVMAQPSYISVELPGETALPVIGNDRGRVYLCNDYEIVIQTLEAGDLEQTLRELSGHTRADLTVMETVSDGVTRYEFVWAAAGEGGDKTGRAVILDDGAYHYCMSVLRADRPEEKSQVCWEDVFQSFRLA
;
A
#
# COMPACT_ATOMS: atom_id res chain seq x y z
N MET A 1 77.73 22.55 19.03
CA MET A 1 76.35 22.34 19.53
C MET A 1 75.29 23.16 18.74
N LYS A 2 75.67 24.19 18.03
CA LYS A 2 74.70 25.08 17.32
C LYS A 2 74.10 24.45 16.04
N ASN A 3 74.85 23.58 15.38
CA ASN A 3 74.44 22.97 14.09
C ASN A 3 73.52 21.75 14.29
N TRP A 4 73.46 21.17 15.44
CA TRP A 4 72.65 20.00 15.68
C TRP A 4 71.20 20.34 15.94
N ILE A 5 70.96 21.51 16.46
CA ILE A 5 69.62 22.09 16.67
C ILE A 5 68.94 22.38 15.33
N LEU A 6 69.75 22.88 14.36
CA LEU A 6 69.23 23.17 13.00
C LEU A 6 68.86 21.92 12.21
N LEU A 7 69.62 20.77 12.42
CA LEU A 7 69.33 19.49 11.82
C LEU A 7 68.04 18.86 12.45
N LEU A 8 67.85 19.04 13.76
CA LEU A 8 66.66 18.57 14.43
C LEU A 8 65.39 19.34 14.04
N MET A 9 65.52 20.61 13.68
CA MET A 9 64.40 21.46 13.24
C MET A 9 63.99 21.17 11.79
N MET A 10 64.92 20.66 10.93
CA MET A 10 64.58 20.20 9.56
C MET A 10 63.84 18.89 9.53
N ILE A 11 64.01 17.99 10.50
CA ILE A 11 63.35 16.70 10.55
C ILE A 11 61.87 16.85 11.01
N LEU A 12 61.55 17.92 11.77
CA LEU A 12 60.21 18.18 12.22
C LEU A 12 59.28 18.82 11.16
N LEU A 13 59.82 19.25 10.06
CA LEU A 13 59.05 19.87 8.97
C LEU A 13 58.71 18.88 7.81
N ALA A 14 59.22 17.64 7.87
CA ALA A 14 59.00 16.61 6.86
C ALA A 14 57.86 15.62 7.18
N GLY A 15 57.08 15.91 8.17
CA GLY A 15 56.02 14.98 8.63
C GLY A 15 54.68 15.67 8.72
N CYS A 16 54.00 15.93 7.62
CA CYS A 16 52.53 15.98 7.50
C CYS A 16 52.17 16.25 6.05
N GLY A 17 52.50 15.29 5.19
CA GLY A 17 51.77 15.16 3.93
C GLY A 17 50.73 14.03 4.17
N ALA A 18 49.74 14.28 4.98
CA ALA A 18 48.52 13.52 4.88
C ALA A 18 47.83 14.04 3.63
N GLU A 19 47.95 13.31 2.54
CA GLU A 19 47.02 13.46 1.43
C GLU A 19 45.65 13.08 2.01
N ASP A 20 44.89 14.10 2.37
CA ASP A 20 43.44 13.92 2.56
C ASP A 20 42.89 13.53 1.19
N THR A 21 42.85 12.24 0.91
CA THR A 21 42.03 11.69 -0.15
C THR A 21 40.59 11.94 0.26
N PHE A 22 40.07 13.11 -0.09
CA PHE A 22 38.63 13.31 -0.12
C PHE A 22 38.11 12.35 -1.19
N GLU A 23 37.52 11.23 -0.76
CA GLU A 23 36.64 10.49 -1.63
C GLU A 23 35.55 11.48 -2.07
N THR A 24 35.58 11.82 -3.35
CA THR A 24 34.47 12.53 -3.97
C THR A 24 33.31 11.56 -3.90
N VAL A 25 32.51 11.64 -2.84
CA VAL A 25 31.17 11.06 -2.84
C VAL A 25 30.46 11.77 -3.97
N SER A 26 30.37 11.11 -5.11
CA SER A 26 29.48 11.55 -6.17
C SER A 26 28.10 11.52 -5.53
N ASP A 27 27.58 12.69 -5.19
CA ASP A 27 26.15 12.88 -4.98
C ASP A 27 25.47 12.68 -6.36
N GLU A 28 25.59 11.48 -6.92
CA GLU A 28 24.58 11.02 -7.83
C GLU A 28 23.34 10.96 -6.94
N LEU A 29 22.48 11.95 -7.10
CA LEU A 29 21.13 11.93 -6.62
C LEU A 29 20.52 10.64 -7.18
N ILE A 30 20.65 9.54 -6.40
CA ILE A 30 19.86 8.34 -6.62
C ILE A 30 18.45 8.80 -6.27
N LEU A 31 17.78 9.40 -7.24
CA LEU A 31 16.35 9.65 -7.14
C LEU A 31 15.75 8.28 -6.82
N PRO A 32 15.04 8.15 -5.70
CA PRO A 32 14.37 6.89 -5.40
C PRO A 32 13.52 6.56 -6.62
N VAL A 33 13.81 5.43 -7.25
CA VAL A 33 12.93 4.90 -8.30
C VAL A 33 11.60 4.69 -7.60
N MET A 34 10.66 5.60 -7.83
CA MET A 34 9.31 5.42 -7.30
C MET A 34 8.78 4.12 -7.90
N ALA A 35 8.57 3.14 -7.05
CA ALA A 35 7.96 1.89 -7.47
C ALA A 35 6.63 2.25 -8.16
N GLN A 36 6.41 1.68 -9.34
CA GLN A 36 5.10 1.81 -9.98
C GLN A 36 4.15 0.77 -9.39
N PRO A 37 2.88 1.11 -9.19
CA PRO A 37 1.93 0.13 -8.67
C PRO A 37 1.78 -1.05 -9.63
N SER A 38 1.66 -2.24 -9.07
CA SER A 38 1.34 -3.48 -9.79
C SER A 38 -0.08 -3.43 -10.34
N TYR A 39 -0.34 -4.22 -11.36
CA TYR A 39 -1.71 -4.36 -11.89
C TYR A 39 -2.54 -5.24 -10.94
N ILE A 40 -3.81 -4.88 -10.81
CA ILE A 40 -4.80 -5.64 -10.06
C ILE A 40 -5.58 -6.52 -11.04
N SER A 41 -5.73 -7.80 -10.71
CA SER A 41 -6.64 -8.73 -11.35
C SER A 41 -7.78 -9.07 -10.40
N VAL A 42 -9.02 -9.02 -10.88
CA VAL A 42 -10.22 -9.42 -10.14
C VAL A 42 -11.30 -9.88 -11.09
N GLU A 43 -12.03 -10.93 -10.73
CA GLU A 43 -13.20 -11.43 -11.44
C GLU A 43 -14.45 -10.84 -10.78
N LEU A 44 -15.03 -9.83 -11.43
CA LEU A 44 -16.25 -9.18 -10.93
C LEU A 44 -17.49 -9.99 -11.36
N PRO A 45 -18.60 -9.87 -10.59
CA PRO A 45 -19.86 -10.49 -10.99
C PRO A 45 -20.29 -10.07 -12.38
N GLY A 46 -20.87 -10.98 -13.16
CA GLY A 46 -21.27 -10.73 -14.55
C GLY A 46 -22.33 -9.64 -14.73
N GLU A 47 -23.04 -9.29 -13.65
CA GLU A 47 -24.00 -8.18 -13.60
C GLU A 47 -23.34 -6.81 -13.34
N THR A 48 -22.03 -6.83 -13.03
CA THR A 48 -21.29 -5.61 -12.73
C THR A 48 -21.12 -4.80 -14.01
N ALA A 49 -21.76 -3.66 -14.06
CA ALA A 49 -21.68 -2.75 -15.20
C ALA A 49 -20.28 -2.09 -15.30
N LEU A 50 -20.12 -1.24 -16.31
CA LEU A 50 -18.93 -0.38 -16.39
C LEU A 50 -18.83 0.49 -15.13
N PRO A 51 -17.61 0.84 -14.69
CA PRO A 51 -17.42 1.69 -13.53
C PRO A 51 -18.12 3.05 -13.76
N VAL A 52 -18.83 3.52 -12.76
CA VAL A 52 -19.49 4.85 -12.78
C VAL A 52 -18.49 5.97 -12.50
N ILE A 53 -17.42 5.66 -11.77
CA ILE A 53 -16.27 6.52 -11.52
C ILE A 53 -15.02 5.66 -11.75
N GLY A 54 -14.09 6.19 -12.52
CA GLY A 54 -12.83 5.48 -12.78
C GLY A 54 -11.71 6.44 -13.14
N ASN A 55 -10.54 6.20 -12.56
CA ASN A 55 -9.28 6.83 -12.90
C ASN A 55 -8.15 5.80 -12.75
N ASP A 56 -6.91 6.23 -12.95
CA ASP A 56 -5.73 5.35 -12.88
C ASP A 56 -5.51 4.75 -11.48
N ARG A 57 -6.11 5.34 -10.43
CA ARG A 57 -5.93 4.92 -9.03
C ARG A 57 -7.17 4.25 -8.42
N GLY A 58 -8.33 4.32 -9.08
CA GLY A 58 -9.53 3.72 -8.50
C GLY A 58 -10.71 3.61 -9.44
N ARG A 59 -11.60 2.68 -9.11
CA ARG A 59 -12.85 2.41 -9.84
C ARG A 59 -13.97 2.16 -8.86
N VAL A 60 -15.14 2.71 -9.13
CA VAL A 60 -16.37 2.50 -8.35
C VAL A 60 -17.44 1.93 -9.26
N TYR A 61 -18.03 0.82 -8.83
CA TYR A 61 -19.11 0.13 -9.50
C TYR A 61 -20.35 0.21 -8.60
N LEU A 62 -21.43 0.79 -9.11
CA LEU A 62 -22.72 0.85 -8.42
C LEU A 62 -23.68 -0.14 -9.05
N CYS A 63 -24.18 -1.08 -8.26
CA CYS A 63 -25.21 -2.03 -8.62
C CYS A 63 -26.42 -1.85 -7.67
N ASN A 64 -27.55 -2.49 -7.98
CA ASN A 64 -28.76 -2.29 -7.19
C ASN A 64 -28.60 -2.67 -5.71
N ASP A 65 -27.89 -3.79 -5.45
CA ASP A 65 -27.78 -4.38 -4.11
C ASP A 65 -26.39 -4.27 -3.50
N TYR A 66 -25.43 -3.74 -4.26
CA TYR A 66 -24.04 -3.63 -3.79
C TYR A 66 -23.27 -2.53 -4.52
N GLU A 67 -22.24 -2.07 -3.84
CA GLU A 67 -21.23 -1.17 -4.36
C GLU A 67 -19.86 -1.83 -4.25
N ILE A 68 -19.02 -1.74 -5.28
CA ILE A 68 -17.64 -2.20 -5.27
C ILE A 68 -16.74 -1.00 -5.49
N VAL A 69 -15.76 -0.83 -4.60
CA VAL A 69 -14.68 0.15 -4.75
C VAL A 69 -13.37 -0.60 -4.85
N ILE A 70 -12.61 -0.33 -5.91
CA ILE A 70 -11.25 -0.84 -6.10
C ILE A 70 -10.33 0.36 -6.20
N GLN A 71 -9.29 0.42 -5.36
CA GLN A 71 -8.37 1.54 -5.34
C GLN A 71 -6.95 1.12 -4.98
N THR A 72 -5.97 1.90 -5.47
CA THR A 72 -4.56 1.75 -5.13
C THR A 72 -4.11 3.00 -4.39
N LEU A 73 -3.59 2.83 -3.19
CA LEU A 73 -3.07 3.87 -2.31
C LEU A 73 -1.57 3.67 -2.14
N GLU A 74 -0.82 4.73 -1.91
CA GLU A 74 0.57 4.59 -1.46
C GLU A 74 0.58 3.91 -0.08
N ALA A 75 1.46 2.92 0.11
CA ALA A 75 1.56 2.22 1.39
C ALA A 75 1.96 3.23 2.48
N GLY A 76 1.17 3.25 3.52
CA GLY A 76 1.34 4.12 4.67
C GLY A 76 0.90 3.40 5.94
N ASP A 77 0.21 4.13 6.79
CA ASP A 77 -0.37 3.56 7.99
C ASP A 77 -1.60 2.69 7.64
N LEU A 78 -1.49 1.37 7.88
CA LEU A 78 -2.61 0.44 7.70
C LEU A 78 -3.86 0.88 8.47
N GLU A 79 -3.70 1.45 9.66
CA GLU A 79 -4.81 2.01 10.46
C GLU A 79 -5.60 3.08 9.69
N GLN A 80 -4.89 3.94 8.97
CA GLN A 80 -5.53 4.96 8.12
C GLN A 80 -6.30 4.30 6.97
N THR A 81 -5.71 3.32 6.29
CA THR A 81 -6.38 2.61 5.18
C THR A 81 -7.63 1.86 5.66
N LEU A 82 -7.56 1.17 6.81
CA LEU A 82 -8.73 0.52 7.41
C LEU A 82 -9.86 1.52 7.70
N ARG A 83 -9.51 2.68 8.25
CA ARG A 83 -10.48 3.74 8.56
C ARG A 83 -11.08 4.37 7.31
N GLU A 84 -10.29 4.57 6.27
CA GLU A 84 -10.78 5.10 4.98
C GLU A 84 -11.78 4.15 4.31
N LEU A 85 -11.54 2.82 4.39
CA LEU A 85 -12.41 1.83 3.78
C LEU A 85 -13.67 1.54 4.57
N SER A 86 -13.61 1.55 5.91
CA SER A 86 -14.70 1.08 6.76
C SER A 86 -15.32 2.15 7.67
N GLY A 87 -14.61 3.24 7.90
CA GLY A 87 -14.95 4.22 8.95
C GLY A 87 -14.60 3.78 10.38
N HIS A 88 -14.01 2.59 10.56
CA HIS A 88 -13.67 1.99 11.85
C HIS A 88 -12.17 1.99 12.10
N THR A 89 -11.77 1.92 13.39
CA THR A 89 -10.38 1.69 13.79
C THR A 89 -10.06 0.20 13.78
N ARG A 90 -8.77 -0.16 13.73
CA ARG A 90 -8.33 -1.57 13.81
C ARG A 90 -8.82 -2.27 15.08
N ALA A 91 -8.98 -1.52 16.18
CA ALA A 91 -9.47 -2.06 17.44
C ALA A 91 -10.95 -2.49 17.39
N ASP A 92 -11.72 -1.90 16.46
CA ASP A 92 -13.15 -2.19 16.27
C ASP A 92 -13.38 -3.31 15.25
N LEU A 93 -12.33 -3.77 14.56
CA LEU A 93 -12.40 -4.74 13.47
C LEU A 93 -11.69 -6.04 13.84
N THR A 94 -12.24 -7.15 13.36
CA THR A 94 -11.51 -8.41 13.30
C THR A 94 -10.82 -8.49 11.95
N VAL A 95 -9.50 -8.26 11.92
CA VAL A 95 -8.69 -8.29 10.71
C VAL A 95 -7.94 -9.62 10.64
N MET A 96 -8.20 -10.40 9.59
CA MET A 96 -7.40 -11.58 9.25
C MET A 96 -6.19 -11.15 8.43
N GLU A 97 -5.04 -11.72 8.75
CA GLU A 97 -3.77 -11.42 8.07
C GLU A 97 -3.17 -12.71 7.54
N THR A 98 -2.77 -12.70 6.27
CA THR A 98 -2.06 -13.79 5.60
C THR A 98 -0.90 -13.23 4.79
N VAL A 99 0.23 -13.91 4.76
CA VAL A 99 1.41 -13.50 3.98
C VAL A 99 1.70 -14.57 2.94
N SER A 100 1.84 -14.17 1.68
CA SER A 100 2.24 -15.05 0.58
C SER A 100 3.07 -14.25 -0.43
N ASP A 101 4.20 -14.82 -0.84
CA ASP A 101 5.08 -14.27 -1.88
C ASP A 101 5.49 -12.80 -1.68
N GLY A 102 5.69 -12.42 -0.40
CA GLY A 102 6.08 -11.06 -0.02
C GLY A 102 4.94 -10.04 -0.01
N VAL A 103 3.70 -10.47 -0.26
CA VAL A 103 2.50 -9.64 -0.16
C VAL A 103 1.74 -10.02 1.09
N THR A 104 1.36 -9.03 1.89
CA THR A 104 0.47 -9.23 3.04
C THR A 104 -0.96 -8.94 2.63
N ARG A 105 -1.85 -9.88 2.93
CA ARG A 105 -3.27 -9.78 2.64
C ARG A 105 -4.04 -9.60 3.95
N TYR A 106 -4.78 -8.50 4.06
CA TYR A 106 -5.68 -8.20 5.17
C TYR A 106 -7.12 -8.31 4.71
N GLU A 107 -7.94 -9.05 5.46
CA GLU A 107 -9.38 -9.17 5.22
C GLU A 107 -10.18 -8.83 6.47
N PHE A 108 -11.27 -8.09 6.30
CA PHE A 108 -12.14 -7.70 7.40
C PHE A 108 -13.56 -7.42 6.92
N VAL A 109 -14.50 -7.46 7.87
CA VAL A 109 -15.91 -7.15 7.67
C VAL A 109 -16.37 -6.12 8.69
N TRP A 110 -17.36 -5.32 8.33
CA TRP A 110 -17.99 -4.35 9.24
C TRP A 110 -19.46 -4.15 8.94
N ALA A 111 -20.19 -3.64 9.91
CA ALA A 111 -21.56 -3.17 9.74
C ALA A 111 -21.54 -1.68 9.39
N ALA A 112 -22.29 -1.27 8.39
CA ALA A 112 -22.46 0.11 8.02
C ALA A 112 -23.93 0.50 8.05
N ALA A 113 -24.25 1.63 8.70
CA ALA A 113 -25.57 2.23 8.63
C ALA A 113 -25.67 3.12 7.38
N GLY A 114 -26.76 3.04 6.65
CA GLY A 114 -26.94 3.86 5.43
C GLY A 114 -28.38 4.24 5.19
N GLU A 115 -28.58 5.19 4.28
CA GLU A 115 -29.92 5.48 3.74
C GLU A 115 -30.42 4.23 3.02
N GLY A 116 -31.49 3.60 3.54
CA GLY A 116 -32.06 2.37 2.98
C GLY A 116 -31.88 1.12 3.84
N GLY A 117 -31.30 1.22 5.02
CA GLY A 117 -31.17 0.13 6.00
C GLY A 117 -29.72 -0.23 6.34
N ASP A 118 -29.59 -1.31 7.09
CA ASP A 118 -28.29 -1.84 7.49
C ASP A 118 -27.59 -2.45 6.28
N LYS A 119 -26.28 -2.25 6.22
CA LYS A 119 -25.41 -2.78 5.17
C LYS A 119 -24.26 -3.53 5.81
N THR A 120 -23.76 -4.53 5.10
CA THR A 120 -22.53 -5.23 5.48
C THR A 120 -21.43 -4.88 4.50
N GLY A 121 -20.32 -4.39 5.03
CA GLY A 121 -19.10 -4.16 4.29
C GLY A 121 -18.11 -5.31 4.46
N ARG A 122 -17.40 -5.65 3.40
CA ARG A 122 -16.22 -6.53 3.43
C ARG A 122 -15.13 -5.91 2.58
N ALA A 123 -13.89 -5.97 3.05
CA ALA A 123 -12.75 -5.49 2.28
C ALA A 123 -11.56 -6.46 2.34
N VAL A 124 -10.73 -6.33 1.32
CA VAL A 124 -9.41 -6.91 1.23
C VAL A 124 -8.40 -5.83 0.89
N ILE A 125 -7.25 -5.84 1.55
CA ILE A 125 -6.09 -5.01 1.26
C ILE A 125 -4.94 -5.95 0.95
N LEU A 126 -4.27 -5.75 -0.19
CA LEU A 126 -3.00 -6.37 -0.50
C LEU A 126 -1.92 -5.31 -0.31
N ASP A 127 -0.94 -5.61 0.52
CA ASP A 127 0.18 -4.73 0.85
C ASP A 127 1.47 -5.36 0.32
N ASP A 128 2.13 -4.70 -0.63
CA ASP A 128 3.41 -5.11 -1.21
C ASP A 128 4.60 -4.34 -0.62
N GLY A 129 4.33 -3.52 0.40
CA GLY A 129 5.29 -2.65 1.07
C GLY A 129 5.43 -1.27 0.44
N ALA A 130 4.99 -1.08 -0.80
CA ALA A 130 4.99 0.20 -1.51
C ALA A 130 3.57 0.75 -1.72
N TYR A 131 2.60 -0.14 -1.87
CA TYR A 131 1.21 0.20 -2.13
C TYR A 131 0.24 -0.68 -1.36
N HIS A 132 -0.90 -0.11 -1.00
CA HIS A 132 -2.10 -0.81 -0.56
C HIS A 132 -3.07 -0.90 -1.74
N TYR A 133 -3.30 -2.11 -2.22
CA TYR A 133 -4.32 -2.40 -3.24
C TYR A 133 -5.57 -2.85 -2.51
N CYS A 134 -6.64 -2.09 -2.65
CA CYS A 134 -7.82 -2.26 -1.84
C CYS A 134 -9.03 -2.61 -2.71
N MET A 135 -9.81 -3.59 -2.28
CA MET A 135 -11.14 -3.84 -2.79
C MET A 135 -12.11 -3.87 -1.63
N SER A 136 -13.17 -3.06 -1.67
CA SER A 136 -14.25 -3.10 -0.72
C SER A 136 -15.59 -3.31 -1.41
N VAL A 137 -16.46 -4.06 -0.76
CA VAL A 137 -17.83 -4.32 -1.20
C VAL A 137 -18.77 -3.96 -0.08
N LEU A 138 -19.73 -3.10 -0.38
CA LEU A 138 -20.79 -2.73 0.51
C LEU A 138 -22.10 -3.29 -0.02
N ARG A 139 -22.79 -4.14 0.75
CA ARG A 139 -24.03 -4.81 0.36
C ARG A 139 -25.17 -4.43 1.28
N ALA A 140 -26.40 -4.38 0.73
CA ALA A 140 -27.60 -4.37 1.54
C ALA A 140 -27.76 -5.68 2.32
N ASP A 141 -28.22 -5.62 3.57
CA ASP A 141 -28.41 -6.81 4.40
C ASP A 141 -29.54 -7.74 3.90
N ARG A 142 -30.39 -7.23 3.04
CA ARG A 142 -31.44 -8.00 2.38
C ARG A 142 -31.32 -7.83 0.86
N PRO A 143 -30.36 -8.52 0.22
CA PRO A 143 -30.29 -8.51 -1.22
C PRO A 143 -31.58 -9.10 -1.81
N GLU A 144 -32.07 -8.53 -2.91
CA GLU A 144 -33.16 -9.15 -3.67
C GLU A 144 -32.74 -10.58 -4.05
N GLU A 145 -33.65 -11.56 -3.96
CA GLU A 145 -33.38 -13.00 -4.03
C GLU A 145 -32.63 -13.48 -5.29
N LYS A 146 -32.37 -12.59 -6.25
CA LYS A 146 -31.81 -12.92 -7.56
C LYS A 146 -30.28 -12.81 -7.65
N SER A 147 -29.63 -12.13 -6.74
CA SER A 147 -28.16 -11.98 -6.80
C SER A 147 -27.46 -13.15 -6.12
N GLN A 148 -27.27 -14.25 -6.85
CA GLN A 148 -26.46 -15.40 -6.39
C GLN A 148 -24.96 -15.16 -6.62
N VAL A 149 -24.45 -14.01 -6.24
CA VAL A 149 -23.02 -13.72 -6.34
C VAL A 149 -22.28 -14.50 -5.26
N CYS A 150 -21.36 -15.36 -5.66
CA CYS A 150 -20.41 -15.97 -4.74
C CYS A 150 -19.31 -14.96 -4.39
N TRP A 151 -19.56 -14.18 -3.36
CA TRP A 151 -18.62 -13.13 -2.92
C TRP A 151 -17.27 -13.70 -2.49
N GLU A 152 -17.22 -14.92 -2.00
CA GLU A 152 -15.97 -15.58 -1.65
C GLU A 152 -15.06 -15.70 -2.90
N ASP A 153 -15.60 -16.16 -4.02
CA ASP A 153 -14.84 -16.28 -5.26
C ASP A 153 -14.34 -14.92 -5.76
N VAL A 154 -15.19 -13.88 -5.66
CA VAL A 154 -14.80 -12.51 -6.02
C VAL A 154 -13.59 -12.05 -5.19
N PHE A 155 -13.66 -12.21 -3.85
CA PHE A 155 -12.57 -11.81 -2.97
C PHE A 155 -11.31 -12.66 -3.18
N GLN A 156 -11.43 -13.96 -3.44
CA GLN A 156 -10.29 -14.83 -3.73
C GLN A 156 -9.63 -14.51 -5.08
N SER A 157 -10.40 -14.03 -6.06
CA SER A 157 -9.88 -13.64 -7.37
C SER A 157 -9.07 -12.34 -7.32
N PHE A 158 -9.22 -11.52 -6.27
CA PHE A 158 -8.51 -10.26 -6.11
C PHE A 158 -7.04 -10.50 -5.75
N ARG A 159 -6.15 -10.21 -6.72
CA ARG A 159 -4.71 -10.47 -6.63
C ARG A 159 -3.91 -9.47 -7.45
N LEU A 160 -2.61 -9.39 -7.17
CA LEU A 160 -1.65 -8.72 -8.04
C LEU A 160 -1.33 -9.61 -9.24
N ALA A 161 -1.21 -8.99 -10.43
CA ALA A 161 -0.95 -9.67 -11.71
C ALA A 161 0.54 -9.59 -12.08
#